data_a2261575e68126a54ace021ae8681a63
#
_entry.id   a2261575e68126a54ace021ae8681a63
#
_cell.length_a   1.000
_cell.length_b   1.000
_cell.length_c   1.000
_cell.angle_alpha   90.00
_cell.angle_beta   90.00
_cell.angle_gamma   90.00
#
_symmetry.space_group_name_H-M   'P 1'
#
loop_
_entity.id
_entity.type
_entity.pdbx_description
1 polymer ?
#
loop_
_entity_poly.entity_id
_entity_poly.type
_entity_poly.pdbx_seq_one_letter_code
_entity_poly.pdbx_strand_id
1 'polypeptide(L)'
;MRKTADVSKLVRLAESYYPKKKFYHAMRVATYAFDKASSSKNVKPLDAFAVGMAHDLLEDTECTPEELSKIMEPELIGAVLELTQGDDESYDKYIMHIIEKGSDLAMLVKGADMKDHIMQEETLTDKLWKKYQPYLKYFL
;
A
#
# COMPACT_ATOMS: atom_id res chain seq x y z
N MET A 1 2.50 -11.50 -23.50
CA MET A 1 2.95 -10.45 -22.56
C MET A 1 2.81 -10.93 -21.12
N ARG A 2 3.89 -10.85 -20.36
CA ARG A 2 3.90 -11.29 -18.97
C ARG A 2 3.16 -10.30 -18.08
N LYS A 3 2.26 -10.79 -17.22
CA LYS A 3 1.56 -9.96 -16.23
C LYS A 3 2.42 -9.82 -14.98
N THR A 4 2.49 -8.62 -14.42
CA THR A 4 3.22 -8.36 -13.17
C THR A 4 2.44 -8.82 -11.95
N ALA A 5 1.12 -8.90 -12.06
CA ALA A 5 0.25 -9.47 -11.04
C ALA A 5 -1.02 -10.03 -11.68
N ASP A 6 -1.61 -11.05 -11.06
CA ASP A 6 -2.95 -11.50 -11.38
C ASP A 6 -3.93 -10.75 -10.47
N VAL A 7 -4.42 -9.62 -10.96
CA VAL A 7 -5.25 -8.70 -10.17
C VAL A 7 -6.53 -9.36 -9.67
N SER A 8 -7.19 -10.17 -10.52
CA SER A 8 -8.42 -10.85 -10.12
C SER A 8 -8.20 -11.79 -8.94
N LYS A 9 -7.14 -12.61 -9.00
CA LYS A 9 -6.79 -13.51 -7.89
C LYS A 9 -6.38 -12.73 -6.65
N LEU A 10 -5.66 -11.62 -6.83
CA LEU A 10 -5.22 -10.79 -5.71
C LEU A 10 -6.41 -10.17 -4.98
N VAL A 11 -7.39 -9.65 -5.70
CA VAL A 11 -8.59 -9.07 -5.09
C VAL A 11 -9.34 -10.12 -4.27
N ARG A 12 -9.49 -11.34 -4.80
CA ARG A 12 -10.14 -12.44 -4.10
C ARG A 12 -9.36 -12.85 -2.84
N LEU A 13 -8.05 -12.91 -2.95
CA LEU A 13 -7.19 -13.22 -1.81
C LEU A 13 -7.34 -12.17 -0.71
N ALA A 14 -7.27 -10.91 -1.08
CA ALA A 14 -7.43 -9.79 -0.16
C ALA A 14 -8.79 -9.82 0.54
N GLU A 15 -9.86 -10.06 -0.22
CA GLU A 15 -11.21 -10.17 0.34
C GLU A 15 -11.29 -11.30 1.37
N SER A 16 -10.60 -12.42 1.13
CA SER A 16 -10.62 -13.56 2.04
C SER A 16 -9.88 -13.31 3.34
N TYR A 17 -8.84 -12.45 3.32
CA TYR A 17 -8.02 -12.16 4.51
C TYR A 17 -8.46 -10.93 5.27
N TYR A 18 -8.84 -9.85 4.58
CA TYR A 18 -9.17 -8.60 5.25
C TYR A 18 -10.57 -8.63 5.86
N PRO A 19 -10.74 -8.06 7.06
CA PRO A 19 -12.08 -7.68 7.51
C PRO A 19 -12.70 -6.70 6.51
N LYS A 20 -14.02 -6.64 6.46
CA LYS A 20 -14.76 -5.87 5.46
C LYS A 20 -14.31 -4.41 5.33
N LYS A 21 -14.14 -3.71 6.45
CA LYS A 21 -13.70 -2.30 6.44
C LYS A 21 -12.28 -2.15 5.90
N LYS A 22 -11.39 -3.09 6.24
CA LYS A 22 -10.01 -3.12 5.73
C LYS A 22 -9.99 -3.40 4.24
N PHE A 23 -10.85 -4.29 3.78
CA PHE A 23 -10.96 -4.59 2.35
C PHE A 23 -11.39 -3.35 1.57
N TYR A 24 -12.37 -2.61 2.07
CA TYR A 24 -12.80 -1.36 1.43
C TYR A 24 -11.69 -0.31 1.43
N HIS A 25 -10.94 -0.19 2.52
CA HIS A 25 -9.78 0.69 2.58
C HIS A 25 -8.76 0.29 1.49
N ALA A 26 -8.42 -0.99 1.41
CA ALA A 26 -7.48 -1.49 0.40
C ALA A 26 -7.97 -1.21 -1.02
N MET A 27 -9.26 -1.36 -1.29
CA MET A 27 -9.84 -1.05 -2.60
C MET A 27 -9.71 0.43 -2.94
N ARG A 28 -9.96 1.32 -1.98
CA ARG A 28 -9.80 2.76 -2.20
C ARG A 28 -8.35 3.14 -2.42
N VAL A 29 -7.44 2.58 -1.61
CA VAL A 29 -6.00 2.82 -1.77
C VAL A 29 -5.54 2.36 -3.15
N ALA A 30 -5.95 1.17 -3.56
CA ALA A 30 -5.63 0.62 -4.89
C ALA A 30 -6.13 1.55 -6.01
N THR A 31 -7.34 2.07 -5.87
CA THR A 31 -7.94 2.98 -6.86
C THR A 31 -7.21 4.32 -6.92
N TYR A 32 -6.89 4.92 -5.77
CA TYR A 32 -6.12 6.18 -5.72
C TYR A 32 -4.72 5.99 -6.28
N ALA A 33 -4.09 4.85 -5.98
CA ALA A 33 -2.76 4.54 -6.48
C ALA A 33 -2.76 4.37 -8.01
N PHE A 34 -3.76 3.65 -8.54
CA PHE A 34 -3.94 3.50 -9.98
C PHE A 34 -4.08 4.85 -10.67
N ASP A 35 -4.94 5.70 -10.13
CA ASP A 35 -5.20 7.04 -10.68
C ASP A 35 -3.92 7.88 -10.71
N LYS A 36 -3.20 7.92 -9.62
CA LYS A 36 -1.96 8.70 -9.52
C LYS A 36 -0.89 8.15 -10.47
N ALA A 37 -0.77 6.83 -10.55
CA ALA A 37 0.20 6.18 -11.45
C ALA A 37 -0.09 6.48 -12.92
N SER A 38 -1.34 6.74 -13.29
CA SER A 38 -1.72 7.08 -14.66
C SER A 38 -1.03 8.34 -15.16
N SER A 39 -0.59 9.23 -14.27
CA SER A 39 0.14 10.44 -14.59
C SER A 39 1.65 10.29 -14.32
N SER A 40 2.10 9.12 -13.91
CA SER A 40 3.51 8.84 -13.58
C SER A 40 4.20 8.18 -14.77
N LYS A 41 5.48 8.51 -14.98
CA LYS A 41 6.32 7.83 -15.97
C LYS A 41 7.02 6.60 -15.38
N ASN A 42 7.09 6.52 -14.04
CA ASN A 42 7.91 5.53 -13.35
C ASN A 42 7.13 4.36 -12.76
N VAL A 43 5.82 4.49 -12.65
CA VAL A 43 4.97 3.48 -12.01
C VAL A 43 3.82 3.11 -12.95
N LYS A 44 3.66 1.82 -13.20
CA LYS A 44 2.56 1.31 -14.00
C LYS A 44 1.27 1.29 -13.18
N PRO A 45 0.13 1.77 -13.71
CA PRO A 45 -1.13 1.80 -12.95
C PRO A 45 -1.57 0.47 -12.37
N LEU A 46 -1.44 -0.64 -13.12
CA LEU A 46 -1.83 -1.95 -12.60
C LEU A 46 -0.91 -2.43 -11.47
N ASP A 47 0.38 -2.09 -11.53
CA ASP A 47 1.32 -2.41 -10.46
C ASP A 47 0.95 -1.64 -9.18
N ALA A 48 0.61 -0.35 -9.34
CA ALA A 48 0.17 0.49 -8.23
C ALA A 48 -1.12 -0.04 -7.60
N PHE A 49 -2.07 -0.47 -8.43
CA PHE A 49 -3.30 -1.08 -7.95
C PHE A 49 -3.00 -2.34 -7.13
N ALA A 50 -2.16 -3.22 -7.67
CA ALA A 50 -1.83 -4.49 -7.02
C ALA A 50 -1.15 -4.26 -5.67
N VAL A 51 -0.15 -3.39 -5.61
CA VAL A 51 0.53 -3.09 -4.35
C VAL A 51 -0.40 -2.39 -3.37
N GLY A 52 -1.25 -1.48 -3.84
CA GLY A 52 -2.26 -0.84 -3.01
C GLY A 52 -3.21 -1.85 -2.37
N MET A 53 -3.66 -2.82 -3.17
CA MET A 53 -4.53 -3.89 -2.69
C MET A 53 -3.85 -4.75 -1.62
N ALA A 54 -2.57 -5.05 -1.81
CA ALA A 54 -1.81 -5.96 -0.94
C ALA A 54 -1.11 -5.26 0.24
N HIS A 55 -1.10 -3.93 0.29
CA HIS A 55 -0.17 -3.19 1.16
C HIS A 55 -0.22 -3.53 2.64
N ASP A 56 -1.38 -3.93 3.17
CA ASP A 56 -1.54 -4.29 4.59
C ASP A 56 -1.67 -5.80 4.82
N LEU A 57 -1.60 -6.63 3.78
CA LEU A 57 -1.80 -8.07 3.93
C LEU A 57 -0.77 -8.71 4.85
N LEU A 58 0.50 -8.39 4.68
CA LEU A 58 1.57 -9.01 5.46
C LEU A 58 1.60 -8.50 6.90
N GLU A 59 1.22 -7.24 7.12
CA GLU A 59 1.25 -6.62 8.44
C GLU A 59 0.02 -6.99 9.28
N ASP A 60 -1.15 -6.99 8.67
CA ASP A 60 -2.43 -7.06 9.39
C ASP A 60 -3.15 -8.41 9.28
N THR A 61 -2.65 -9.33 8.47
CA THR A 61 -3.28 -10.65 8.29
C THR A 61 -2.24 -11.76 8.36
N GLU A 62 -2.70 -13.00 8.25
CA GLU A 62 -1.82 -14.17 8.21
C GLU A 62 -1.30 -14.50 6.82
N CYS A 63 -1.59 -13.66 5.83
CA CYS A 63 -1.07 -13.83 4.48
C CYS A 63 0.46 -13.76 4.48
N THR A 64 1.09 -14.65 3.73
CA THR A 64 2.55 -14.75 3.69
C THR A 64 3.11 -14.27 2.35
N PRO A 65 4.39 -13.86 2.31
CA PRO A 65 5.04 -13.53 1.03
C PRO A 65 4.99 -14.69 0.03
N GLU A 66 5.04 -15.92 0.51
CA GLU A 66 4.97 -17.12 -0.35
C GLU A 66 3.62 -17.21 -1.07
N GLU A 67 2.52 -16.88 -0.39
CA GLU A 67 1.21 -16.84 -1.02
C GLU A 67 1.15 -15.75 -2.09
N LEU A 68 1.68 -14.58 -1.80
CA LEU A 68 1.72 -13.48 -2.76
C LEU A 68 2.61 -13.81 -3.96
N SER A 69 3.67 -14.59 -3.77
CA SER A 69 4.59 -14.95 -4.86
C SER A 69 3.92 -15.75 -5.98
N LYS A 70 2.81 -16.39 -5.69
CA LYS A 70 2.03 -17.13 -6.69
C LYS A 70 1.20 -16.21 -7.58
N ILE A 71 1.02 -14.97 -7.18
CA ILE A 71 0.10 -14.02 -7.80
C ILE A 71 0.83 -12.77 -8.31
N MET A 72 1.92 -12.38 -7.66
CA MET A 72 2.66 -11.16 -7.92
C MET A 72 4.13 -11.42 -8.19
N GLU A 73 4.73 -10.59 -9.04
CA GLU A 73 6.17 -10.65 -9.30
C GLU A 73 6.96 -10.20 -8.07
N PRO A 74 8.20 -10.71 -7.89
CA PRO A 74 9.04 -10.37 -6.72
C PRO A 74 9.23 -8.87 -6.51
N GLU A 75 9.30 -8.08 -7.56
CA GLU A 75 9.44 -6.63 -7.49
C GLU A 75 8.26 -5.98 -6.75
N LEU A 76 7.04 -6.45 -7.04
CA LEU A 76 5.84 -5.93 -6.40
C LEU A 76 5.77 -6.38 -4.93
N ILE A 77 6.17 -7.61 -4.64
CA ILE A 77 6.25 -8.12 -3.27
C ILE A 77 7.26 -7.29 -2.48
N GLY A 78 8.37 -6.92 -3.10
CA GLY A 78 9.37 -6.03 -2.49
C GLY A 78 8.76 -4.71 -2.04
N ALA A 79 7.89 -4.11 -2.87
CA ALA A 79 7.19 -2.88 -2.52
C ALA A 79 6.22 -3.10 -1.35
N VAL A 80 5.51 -4.22 -1.31
CA VAL A 80 4.63 -4.56 -0.19
C VAL A 80 5.44 -4.68 1.11
N LEU A 81 6.62 -5.31 1.04
CA LEU A 81 7.51 -5.44 2.20
C LEU A 81 8.02 -4.07 2.67
N GLU A 82 8.34 -3.16 1.76
CA GLU A 82 8.72 -1.79 2.11
C GLU A 82 7.60 -1.07 2.87
N LEU A 83 6.34 -1.42 2.60
CA LEU A 83 5.17 -0.83 3.22
C LEU A 83 4.73 -1.55 4.50
N THR A 84 5.47 -2.58 4.92
CA THR A 84 5.19 -3.37 6.11
C THR A 84 6.08 -2.91 7.25
N GLN A 85 5.49 -2.29 8.28
CA GLN A 85 6.24 -1.83 9.45
C GLN A 85 6.68 -3.02 10.30
N GLY A 86 7.95 -3.04 10.69
CA GLY A 86 8.48 -4.10 11.56
C GLY A 86 7.96 -3.97 12.99
N ASP A 87 7.91 -5.07 13.73
CA ASP A 87 7.37 -5.11 15.10
C ASP A 87 8.10 -4.17 16.05
N ASP A 88 9.42 -4.06 15.92
CA ASP A 88 10.25 -3.22 16.78
C ASP A 88 10.60 -1.87 16.14
N GLU A 89 9.98 -1.56 15.01
CA GLU A 89 10.27 -0.35 14.24
C GLU A 89 9.31 0.76 14.62
N SER A 90 9.84 1.94 14.98
CA SER A 90 9.01 3.12 15.22
C SER A 90 8.38 3.59 13.90
N TYR A 91 7.27 4.30 14.00
CA TYR A 91 6.63 4.87 12.82
C TYR A 91 7.56 5.84 12.08
N ASP A 92 8.27 6.68 12.82
CA ASP A 92 9.23 7.63 12.24
C ASP A 92 10.31 6.92 11.42
N LYS A 93 10.90 5.87 12.00
CA LYS A 93 11.92 5.06 11.32
C LYS A 93 11.38 4.41 10.06
N TYR A 94 10.19 3.82 10.16
CA TYR A 94 9.49 3.18 9.06
C TYR A 94 9.22 4.16 7.91
N ILE A 95 8.62 5.30 8.22
CA ILE A 95 8.23 6.27 7.20
C ILE A 95 9.46 6.95 6.57
N MET A 96 10.48 7.26 7.37
CA MET A 96 11.71 7.87 6.86
C MET A 96 12.47 6.91 5.94
N HIS A 97 12.43 5.61 6.23
CA HIS A 97 13.03 4.61 5.34
C HIS A 97 12.35 4.61 3.97
N ILE A 98 11.02 4.70 3.94
CA ILE A 98 10.28 4.80 2.68
C ILE A 98 10.66 6.07 1.93
N ILE A 99 10.73 7.20 2.62
CA ILE A 99 11.07 8.50 2.02
C ILE A 99 12.48 8.48 1.42
N GLU A 100 13.44 7.95 2.14
CA GLU A 100 14.86 8.01 1.75
C GLU A 100 15.26 6.90 0.77
N LYS A 101 14.71 5.70 0.93
CA LYS A 101 15.16 4.50 0.21
C LYS A 101 14.04 3.70 -0.44
N GLY A 102 12.80 4.11 -0.28
CA GLY A 102 11.67 3.39 -0.87
C GLY A 102 11.65 3.51 -2.38
N SER A 103 11.08 2.51 -3.03
CA SER A 103 10.81 2.56 -4.47
C SER A 103 9.76 3.61 -4.78
N ASP A 104 9.73 4.08 -6.02
CA ASP A 104 8.68 5.01 -6.48
C ASP A 104 7.29 4.40 -6.27
N LEU A 105 7.18 3.09 -6.47
CA LEU A 105 5.95 2.36 -6.27
C LEU A 105 5.50 2.40 -4.80
N ALA A 106 6.41 2.12 -3.85
CA ALA A 106 6.09 2.17 -2.42
C ALA A 106 5.71 3.60 -1.99
N MET A 107 6.44 4.60 -2.46
CA MET A 107 6.14 6.01 -2.17
C MET A 107 4.74 6.39 -2.64
N LEU A 108 4.40 6.03 -3.86
CA LEU A 108 3.11 6.35 -4.46
C LEU A 108 1.96 5.68 -3.70
N VAL A 109 2.12 4.41 -3.36
CA VAL A 109 1.08 3.67 -2.63
C VAL A 109 0.94 4.18 -1.20
N LYS A 110 2.04 4.52 -0.52
CA LYS A 110 1.97 5.10 0.82
C LYS A 110 1.22 6.43 0.81
N GLY A 111 1.43 7.25 -0.20
CA GLY A 111 0.67 8.49 -0.39
C GLY A 111 -0.83 8.22 -0.55
N ALA A 112 -1.20 7.19 -1.32
CA ALA A 112 -2.59 6.79 -1.49
C ALA A 112 -3.21 6.29 -0.17
N ASP A 113 -2.45 5.54 0.62
CA ASP A 113 -2.87 5.07 1.94
C ASP A 113 -3.16 6.24 2.88
N MET A 114 -2.24 7.20 2.97
CA MET A 114 -2.43 8.41 3.77
C MET A 114 -3.64 9.21 3.29
N LYS A 115 -3.80 9.34 1.98
CA LYS A 115 -4.93 10.06 1.38
C LYS A 115 -6.26 9.45 1.82
N ASP A 116 -6.38 8.13 1.78
CA ASP A 116 -7.64 7.49 2.18
C ASP A 116 -7.95 7.75 3.64
N HIS A 117 -6.98 7.63 4.53
CA HIS A 117 -7.18 7.91 5.95
C HIS A 117 -7.59 9.35 6.21
N ILE A 118 -7.00 10.30 5.50
CA ILE A 118 -7.30 11.72 5.63
C ILE A 118 -8.72 12.02 5.13
N MET A 119 -9.12 11.40 4.04
CA MET A 119 -10.41 11.64 3.40
C MET A 119 -11.58 10.90 4.06
N GLN A 120 -11.30 9.91 4.89
CA GLN A 120 -12.34 9.19 5.62
C GLN A 120 -12.50 9.79 7.01
N GLU A 121 -13.57 10.53 7.22
CA GLU A 121 -13.84 11.20 8.49
C GLU A 121 -13.79 10.26 9.69
N GLU A 122 -14.27 9.02 9.51
CA GLU A 122 -14.29 8.01 10.56
C GLU A 122 -12.90 7.56 11.01
N THR A 123 -11.91 7.63 10.14
CA THR A 123 -10.56 7.17 10.43
C THR A 123 -9.60 8.30 10.79
N LEU A 124 -9.94 9.55 10.46
CA LEU A 124 -9.08 10.69 10.75
C LEU A 124 -9.29 11.20 12.17
N THR A 125 -8.53 10.65 13.10
CA THR A 125 -8.48 11.11 14.48
C THR A 125 -7.38 12.16 14.63
N ASP A 126 -7.41 12.93 15.73
CA ASP A 126 -6.33 13.88 16.03
C ASP A 126 -4.98 13.18 16.13
N LYS A 127 -4.97 11.98 16.70
CA LYS A 127 -3.76 11.18 16.84
C LYS A 127 -3.20 10.80 15.45
N LEU A 128 -4.07 10.36 14.55
CA LEU A 128 -3.65 9.97 13.19
C LEU A 128 -3.19 11.19 12.40
N TRP A 129 -3.88 12.33 12.50
CA TRP A 129 -3.48 13.56 11.86
C TRP A 129 -2.09 14.01 12.30
N LYS A 130 -1.83 13.99 13.61
CA LYS A 130 -0.51 14.34 14.16
C LYS A 130 0.58 13.38 13.68
N LYS A 131 0.23 12.12 13.49
CA LYS A 131 1.16 11.09 12.99
C LYS A 131 1.56 11.36 11.55
N TYR A 132 0.60 11.76 10.69
CA TYR A 132 0.85 11.94 9.27
C TYR A 132 1.37 13.33 8.90
N GLN A 133 0.91 14.36 9.59
CA GLN A 133 1.18 15.74 9.22
C GLN A 133 2.65 16.07 8.93
N PRO A 134 3.63 15.63 9.74
CA PRO A 134 5.03 15.97 9.47
C PRO A 134 5.58 15.41 8.15
N TYR A 135 4.94 14.39 7.61
CA TYR A 135 5.45 13.66 6.44
C TYR A 135 4.64 13.92 5.17
N LEU A 136 3.49 14.54 5.25
CA LEU A 136 2.58 14.70 4.10
C LEU A 136 3.23 15.35 2.90
N LYS A 137 4.12 16.32 3.11
CA LYS A 137 4.81 17.03 2.01
C LYS A 137 5.65 16.12 1.15
N TYR A 138 6.05 14.94 1.65
CA TYR A 138 6.85 13.99 0.88
C TYR A 138 5.99 13.06 0.02
N PHE A 139 4.72 12.91 0.35
CA PHE A 139 3.83 11.93 -0.29
C PHE A 139 2.71 12.54 -1.12
N LEU A 140 2.29 13.75 -0.79
CA LEU A 140 1.13 14.39 -1.44
C LEU A 140 1.51 15.68 -2.23
#